data_6024dcfc73171563c1d4bca97e12d5c6
#
_entry.id   6024dcfc73171563c1d4bca97e12d5c6
#
_cell.length_a   1.000
_cell.length_b   1.000
_cell.length_c   1.000
_cell.angle_alpha   90.00
_cell.angle_beta   90.00
_cell.angle_gamma   90.00
#
_symmetry.space_group_name_H-M   'P 1'
#
loop_
_entity.id
_entity.type
_entity.pdbx_description
1 polymer ?
#
loop_
_entity_poly.entity_id
_entity_poly.type
_entity_poly.pdbx_seq_one_letter_code
_entity_poly.pdbx_strand_id
1 'polypeptide(L)'
;MQSTVNYLWHTDDLLGQGATASVYKARNKKSGELVAVKVFNTASYLRPREVQVREFEVLRKLNHQNIVKLFAVEETGASRQKVLVMEYCSSGSLLSVLESPENAFGLPEEEFLVVLRCVVAGMNHLRENGIVHRDIKPGNIMRLLGEEGQSIYKLTDFGAARELDDDEKFISVYGTEEYLHPDMYERAVLRKPQQKAFGVTVDLWSIGVTLYHAATGSLPFVPFGGPRRNKEIMYRITTEKPAGAIAGTQRGLQSQLVPILANVLEVEQAKCWGFDQFFAETSDILQRAVVHVFSLPQAALHHVYIHAHNTVAIFLEAVYKQTNVAPQHQEYLFEGHLCVLEPNLSAQHIAHTTASSPLTLFSMASETPKGLAFRDPALDIPKFVPKVDLQADYNTAKGAMGAGYQALRLARALLAGQELMLRGLHWFVEMLQATCRRTLEVTRTSLLFLSSSLGPESDKADDGADAVRAVQEEEVFPRGRNGLRHGRAPVKQLQRRGAAGSATLLL
;
A
#
# COMPACT_ATOMS: atom_id res chain seq x y z
N MET A 1 -8.05 -35.14 -22.08
CA MET A 1 -6.58 -34.92 -22.02
C MET A 1 -6.10 -34.41 -23.35
N GLN A 2 -5.36 -33.30 -23.40
CA GLN A 2 -4.77 -32.71 -24.60
C GLN A 2 -3.27 -32.64 -24.45
N SER A 3 -2.54 -32.58 -25.58
CA SER A 3 -1.08 -32.53 -25.53
C SER A 3 -0.49 -31.94 -26.81
N THR A 4 0.71 -31.45 -26.68
CA THR A 4 1.65 -31.15 -27.74
C THR A 4 2.81 -32.16 -27.73
N VAL A 5 3.88 -31.91 -28.47
CA VAL A 5 5.07 -32.78 -28.45
C VAL A 5 5.66 -32.88 -27.04
N ASN A 6 5.83 -31.75 -26.35
CA ASN A 6 6.54 -31.70 -25.08
C ASN A 6 5.64 -31.46 -23.85
N TYR A 7 4.38 -31.09 -24.01
CA TYR A 7 3.51 -30.70 -22.91
C TYR A 7 2.19 -31.46 -22.92
N LEU A 8 1.60 -31.62 -21.73
CA LEU A 8 0.28 -32.27 -21.55
C LEU A 8 -0.56 -31.51 -20.52
N TRP A 9 -1.87 -31.48 -20.72
CA TRP A 9 -2.84 -30.87 -19.79
C TRP A 9 -4.19 -31.58 -19.85
N HIS A 10 -4.98 -31.39 -18.79
CA HIS A 10 -6.37 -31.84 -18.75
C HIS A 10 -7.29 -30.65 -19.04
N THR A 11 -8.43 -30.89 -19.68
CA THR A 11 -9.43 -29.86 -19.95
C THR A 11 -10.06 -29.28 -18.69
N ASP A 12 -10.04 -30.07 -17.61
CA ASP A 12 -10.55 -29.65 -16.29
C ASP A 12 -9.56 -28.77 -15.53
N ASP A 13 -8.28 -28.76 -15.93
CA ASP A 13 -7.22 -27.89 -15.35
C ASP A 13 -7.28 -26.45 -15.94
N LEU A 14 -8.49 -25.95 -16.19
CA LEU A 14 -8.73 -24.62 -16.72
C LEU A 14 -8.35 -23.54 -15.68
N LEU A 15 -7.41 -22.69 -16.05
CA LEU A 15 -6.99 -21.54 -15.24
C LEU A 15 -7.80 -20.29 -15.57
N GLY A 16 -8.20 -20.14 -16.81
CA GLY A 16 -9.00 -19.00 -17.26
C GLY A 16 -9.49 -19.16 -18.69
N GLN A 17 -10.66 -18.59 -18.96
CA GLN A 17 -11.28 -18.60 -20.27
C GLN A 17 -11.63 -17.19 -20.71
N GLY A 18 -11.09 -16.80 -21.84
CA GLY A 18 -11.40 -15.54 -22.50
C GLY A 18 -12.18 -15.75 -23.81
N ALA A 19 -12.59 -14.65 -24.41
CA ALA A 19 -13.30 -14.67 -25.71
C ALA A 19 -12.48 -15.32 -26.83
N THR A 20 -11.17 -15.30 -26.75
CA THR A 20 -10.25 -15.68 -27.84
C THR A 20 -9.38 -16.88 -27.54
N ALA A 21 -9.23 -17.26 -26.27
CA ALA A 21 -8.36 -18.34 -25.83
C ALA A 21 -8.79 -18.88 -24.47
N SER A 22 -8.38 -20.12 -24.20
CA SER A 22 -8.46 -20.74 -22.89
C SER A 22 -7.05 -21.06 -22.39
N VAL A 23 -6.79 -20.84 -21.11
CA VAL A 23 -5.50 -21.09 -20.46
C VAL A 23 -5.64 -22.25 -19.50
N TYR A 24 -4.75 -23.23 -19.62
CA TYR A 24 -4.76 -24.44 -18.81
C TYR A 24 -3.45 -24.59 -18.03
N LYS A 25 -3.53 -25.18 -16.86
CA LYS A 25 -2.37 -25.70 -16.13
C LYS A 25 -1.88 -26.95 -16.84
N ALA A 26 -0.61 -27.00 -17.15
CA ALA A 26 -0.01 -28.07 -17.91
C ALA A 26 1.31 -28.53 -17.29
N ARG A 27 1.85 -29.64 -17.78
CA ARG A 27 3.14 -30.19 -17.36
C ARG A 27 4.03 -30.47 -18.56
N ASN A 28 5.32 -30.17 -18.38
CA ASN A 28 6.35 -30.65 -19.29
C ASN A 28 6.46 -32.17 -19.16
N LYS A 29 6.38 -32.90 -20.27
CA LYS A 29 6.42 -34.38 -20.28
C LYS A 29 7.75 -34.96 -19.80
N LYS A 30 8.86 -34.20 -19.97
CA LYS A 30 10.21 -34.65 -19.62
C LYS A 30 10.58 -34.26 -18.18
N SER A 31 10.42 -32.98 -17.82
CA SER A 31 10.86 -32.47 -16.52
C SER A 31 9.78 -32.57 -15.45
N GLY A 32 8.51 -32.71 -15.81
CA GLY A 32 7.38 -32.68 -14.88
C GLY A 32 7.03 -31.26 -14.40
N GLU A 33 7.78 -30.24 -14.81
CA GLU A 33 7.55 -28.85 -14.43
C GLU A 33 6.17 -28.36 -14.84
N LEU A 34 5.59 -27.53 -13.97
CA LEU A 34 4.31 -26.89 -14.22
C LEU A 34 4.49 -25.68 -15.14
N VAL A 35 3.62 -25.59 -16.14
CA VAL A 35 3.56 -24.51 -17.10
C VAL A 35 2.10 -24.10 -17.33
N ALA A 36 1.87 -22.92 -17.90
CA ALA A 36 0.57 -22.48 -18.39
C ALA A 36 0.54 -22.65 -19.92
N VAL A 37 -0.53 -23.24 -20.43
CA VAL A 37 -0.73 -23.41 -21.88
C VAL A 37 -1.96 -22.61 -22.33
N LYS A 38 -1.75 -21.61 -23.18
CA LYS A 38 -2.81 -20.81 -23.81
C LYS A 38 -3.17 -21.40 -25.16
N VAL A 39 -4.40 -21.88 -25.25
CA VAL A 39 -4.98 -22.51 -26.45
C VAL A 39 -5.94 -21.52 -27.09
N PHE A 40 -5.72 -21.15 -28.35
CA PHE A 40 -6.59 -20.19 -29.05
C PHE A 40 -7.86 -20.85 -29.55
N ASN A 41 -8.98 -20.17 -29.46
CA ASN A 41 -10.27 -20.65 -29.97
C ASN A 41 -10.28 -20.60 -31.50
N THR A 42 -10.46 -21.75 -32.15
CA THR A 42 -10.48 -21.86 -33.62
C THR A 42 -11.64 -21.14 -34.29
N ALA A 43 -12.75 -20.96 -33.57
CA ALA A 43 -13.96 -20.31 -34.06
C ALA A 43 -14.02 -18.80 -33.82
N SER A 44 -12.97 -18.19 -33.25
CA SER A 44 -13.00 -16.76 -32.93
C SER A 44 -12.70 -15.92 -34.17
N TYR A 45 -13.73 -15.49 -34.89
CA TYR A 45 -13.65 -14.45 -35.92
C TYR A 45 -13.15 -13.10 -35.35
N LEU A 46 -13.08 -12.94 -34.05
CA LEU A 46 -12.64 -11.73 -33.36
C LEU A 46 -11.11 -11.52 -33.36
N ARG A 47 -10.35 -12.59 -33.66
CA ARG A 47 -8.89 -12.49 -33.80
C ARG A 47 -8.41 -13.21 -35.07
N PRO A 48 -8.12 -12.47 -36.17
CA PRO A 48 -7.44 -12.99 -37.31
C PRO A 48 -6.14 -13.71 -36.92
N ARG A 49 -5.72 -14.68 -37.75
CA ARG A 49 -4.47 -15.44 -37.54
C ARG A 49 -3.24 -14.54 -37.34
N GLU A 50 -3.24 -13.41 -38.00
CA GLU A 50 -2.20 -12.38 -37.94
C GLU A 50 -2.05 -11.78 -36.53
N VAL A 51 -3.14 -11.62 -35.78
CA VAL A 51 -3.12 -11.11 -34.41
C VAL A 51 -2.50 -12.15 -33.44
N GLN A 52 -2.77 -13.45 -33.68
CA GLN A 52 -2.15 -14.52 -32.90
C GLN A 52 -0.64 -14.60 -33.16
N VAL A 53 -0.23 -14.49 -34.42
CA VAL A 53 1.19 -14.48 -34.82
C VAL A 53 1.92 -13.30 -34.14
N ARG A 54 1.29 -12.14 -34.10
CA ARG A 54 1.85 -10.93 -33.49
C ARG A 54 2.06 -11.10 -31.99
N GLU A 55 1.13 -11.72 -31.27
CA GLU A 55 1.30 -12.03 -29.85
C GLU A 55 2.55 -12.90 -29.59
N PHE A 56 2.82 -13.88 -30.48
CA PHE A 56 4.02 -14.72 -30.37
C PHE A 56 5.30 -13.93 -30.63
N GLU A 57 5.29 -13.04 -31.63
CA GLU A 57 6.45 -12.25 -32.00
C GLU A 57 6.83 -11.26 -30.90
N VAL A 58 5.82 -10.61 -30.32
CA VAL A 58 6.02 -9.69 -29.18
C VAL A 58 6.60 -10.45 -27.99
N LEU A 59 5.98 -11.56 -27.56
CA LEU A 59 6.43 -12.31 -26.41
C LEU A 59 7.83 -12.89 -26.55
N ARG A 60 8.25 -13.26 -27.76
CA ARG A 60 9.60 -13.78 -28.03
C ARG A 60 10.71 -12.75 -27.78
N LYS A 61 10.40 -11.46 -27.95
CA LYS A 61 11.36 -10.36 -27.76
C LYS A 61 11.52 -10.01 -26.28
N LEU A 62 10.53 -10.37 -25.44
CA LEU A 62 10.47 -9.97 -24.05
C LEU A 62 11.11 -11.04 -23.15
N ASN A 63 12.10 -10.61 -22.36
CA ASN A 63 12.70 -11.44 -21.30
C ASN A 63 12.98 -10.56 -20.10
N HIS A 64 12.04 -10.51 -19.17
CA HIS A 64 12.12 -9.66 -17.99
C HIS A 64 11.45 -10.32 -16.78
N GLN A 65 11.97 -10.08 -15.57
CA GLN A 65 11.45 -10.65 -14.32
C GLN A 65 9.97 -10.36 -14.10
N ASN A 66 9.49 -9.18 -14.49
CA ASN A 66 8.12 -8.74 -14.30
C ASN A 66 7.23 -8.89 -15.56
N ILE A 67 7.62 -9.79 -16.45
CA ILE A 67 6.83 -10.21 -17.62
C ILE A 67 6.77 -11.74 -17.60
N VAL A 68 5.58 -12.31 -17.87
CA VAL A 68 5.39 -13.75 -17.92
C VAL A 68 6.23 -14.31 -19.08
N LYS A 69 7.11 -15.26 -18.77
CA LYS A 69 8.06 -15.83 -19.73
C LYS A 69 7.37 -16.77 -20.69
N LEU A 70 7.65 -16.61 -21.98
CA LEU A 70 7.28 -17.57 -23.02
C LEU A 70 8.37 -18.65 -23.10
N PHE A 71 7.98 -19.91 -22.94
CA PHE A 71 8.90 -21.06 -23.06
C PHE A 71 8.93 -21.65 -24.46
N ALA A 72 7.74 -21.83 -25.05
CA ALA A 72 7.62 -22.45 -26.38
C ALA A 72 6.32 -22.02 -27.08
N VAL A 73 6.33 -22.16 -28.40
CA VAL A 73 5.14 -22.14 -29.24
C VAL A 73 5.08 -23.50 -29.92
N GLU A 74 4.03 -24.26 -29.61
CA GLU A 74 3.87 -25.63 -30.13
C GLU A 74 2.51 -25.78 -30.83
N GLU A 75 2.26 -26.95 -31.40
CA GLU A 75 0.97 -27.31 -32.02
C GLU A 75 0.38 -28.54 -31.35
N THR A 76 -0.94 -28.54 -31.18
CA THR A 76 -1.66 -29.74 -30.71
C THR A 76 -1.63 -30.84 -31.76
N GLY A 77 -1.46 -32.10 -31.34
CA GLY A 77 -1.31 -33.24 -32.22
C GLY A 77 -2.50 -33.48 -33.12
N ALA A 78 -3.73 -33.27 -32.63
CA ALA A 78 -4.96 -33.62 -33.35
C ALA A 78 -5.46 -32.51 -34.31
N SER A 79 -5.41 -31.25 -33.89
CA SER A 79 -6.00 -30.12 -34.60
C SER A 79 -5.00 -29.16 -35.26
N ARG A 80 -3.69 -29.40 -35.06
CA ARG A 80 -2.60 -28.48 -35.43
C ARG A 80 -2.81 -27.02 -35.00
N GLN A 81 -3.50 -26.89 -33.87
CA GLN A 81 -3.78 -25.60 -33.25
C GLN A 81 -2.55 -25.11 -32.52
N LYS A 82 -2.13 -23.88 -32.82
CA LYS A 82 -1.00 -23.27 -32.10
C LYS A 82 -1.36 -22.99 -30.66
N VAL A 83 -0.41 -23.24 -29.79
CA VAL A 83 -0.51 -23.00 -28.34
C VAL A 83 0.73 -22.28 -27.84
N LEU A 84 0.54 -21.37 -26.89
CA LEU A 84 1.61 -20.73 -26.16
C LEU A 84 1.87 -21.48 -24.87
N VAL A 85 3.13 -21.84 -24.67
CA VAL A 85 3.59 -22.43 -23.40
C VAL A 85 4.34 -21.37 -22.61
N MET A 86 3.82 -21.02 -21.46
CA MET A 86 4.28 -19.89 -20.65
C MET A 86 4.57 -20.32 -19.22
N GLU A 87 5.24 -19.44 -18.52
CA GLU A 87 5.46 -19.53 -17.08
C GLU A 87 4.12 -19.65 -16.31
N TYR A 88 4.05 -20.60 -15.39
CA TYR A 88 2.89 -20.80 -14.54
C TYR A 88 2.99 -19.98 -13.26
N CYS A 89 2.14 -18.97 -13.12
CA CYS A 89 2.03 -18.15 -11.93
C CYS A 89 0.99 -18.78 -10.98
N SER A 90 1.47 -19.40 -9.91
CA SER A 90 0.65 -20.25 -9.02
C SER A 90 -0.30 -19.49 -8.10
N SER A 91 -0.11 -18.17 -7.94
CA SER A 91 -0.81 -17.36 -6.93
C SER A 91 -1.89 -16.44 -7.50
N GLY A 92 -2.39 -16.78 -8.72
CA GLY A 92 -3.47 -16.05 -9.37
C GLY A 92 -3.04 -14.71 -9.96
N SER A 93 -3.97 -13.78 -10.08
CA SER A 93 -3.73 -12.43 -10.60
C SER A 93 -3.86 -11.39 -9.50
N LEU A 94 -3.38 -10.16 -9.77
CA LEU A 94 -3.64 -9.01 -8.89
C LEU A 94 -5.14 -8.78 -8.68
N LEU A 95 -5.97 -9.08 -9.70
CA LEU A 95 -7.42 -9.00 -9.55
C LEU A 95 -7.93 -9.97 -8.46
N SER A 96 -7.48 -11.23 -8.47
CA SER A 96 -7.88 -12.20 -7.44
C SER A 96 -7.41 -11.80 -6.05
N VAL A 97 -6.26 -11.11 -5.95
CA VAL A 97 -5.78 -10.53 -4.68
C VAL A 97 -6.69 -9.39 -4.22
N LEU A 98 -7.08 -8.48 -5.14
CA LEU A 98 -7.98 -7.35 -4.83
C LEU A 98 -9.41 -7.80 -4.55
N GLU A 99 -9.83 -8.92 -5.13
CA GLU A 99 -11.16 -9.51 -4.87
C GLU A 99 -11.24 -10.22 -3.52
N SER A 100 -10.12 -10.50 -2.87
CA SER A 100 -10.12 -11.03 -1.51
C SER A 100 -10.72 -10.01 -0.54
N PRO A 101 -11.65 -10.41 0.34
CA PRO A 101 -12.32 -9.51 1.28
C PRO A 101 -11.36 -8.73 2.18
N GLU A 102 -10.20 -9.28 2.48
CA GLU A 102 -9.14 -8.62 3.27
C GLU A 102 -8.56 -7.38 2.58
N ASN A 103 -8.64 -7.31 1.24
CA ASN A 103 -8.16 -6.22 0.40
C ASN A 103 -9.30 -5.33 -0.15
N ALA A 104 -10.50 -5.44 0.39
CA ALA A 104 -11.67 -4.66 -0.04
C ALA A 104 -11.45 -3.13 0.06
N PHE A 105 -10.51 -2.70 0.91
CA PHE A 105 -10.14 -1.29 1.10
C PHE A 105 -8.72 -0.99 0.62
N GLY A 106 -8.21 -1.77 -0.33
CA GLY A 106 -6.89 -1.66 -0.91
C GLY A 106 -5.86 -2.57 -0.25
N LEU A 107 -4.74 -2.73 -0.94
CA LEU A 107 -3.62 -3.53 -0.48
C LEU A 107 -2.95 -2.90 0.75
N PRO A 108 -2.30 -3.70 1.61
CA PRO A 108 -1.32 -3.20 2.56
C PRO A 108 -0.23 -2.40 1.82
N GLU A 109 0.31 -1.36 2.47
CA GLU A 109 1.28 -0.45 1.86
C GLU A 109 2.50 -1.18 1.29
N GLU A 110 3.03 -2.14 2.02
CA GLU A 110 4.19 -2.94 1.59
C GLU A 110 3.89 -3.72 0.30
N GLU A 111 2.74 -4.39 0.24
CA GLU A 111 2.33 -5.14 -0.96
C GLU A 111 2.02 -4.21 -2.13
N PHE A 112 1.42 -3.05 -1.87
CA PHE A 112 1.21 -2.03 -2.90
C PHE A 112 2.53 -1.55 -3.52
N LEU A 113 3.56 -1.30 -2.71
CA LEU A 113 4.89 -0.91 -3.20
C LEU A 113 5.55 -2.02 -4.03
N VAL A 114 5.32 -3.29 -3.70
CA VAL A 114 5.76 -4.41 -4.53
C VAL A 114 5.05 -4.40 -5.89
N VAL A 115 3.72 -4.20 -5.91
CA VAL A 115 2.95 -4.06 -7.16
C VAL A 115 3.48 -2.89 -7.99
N LEU A 116 3.65 -1.71 -7.38
CA LEU A 116 4.16 -0.52 -8.04
C LEU A 116 5.52 -0.79 -8.69
N ARG A 117 6.46 -1.35 -7.94
CA ARG A 117 7.81 -1.70 -8.43
C ARG A 117 7.75 -2.66 -9.61
N CYS A 118 6.98 -3.73 -9.50
CA CYS A 118 6.90 -4.76 -10.53
C CYS A 118 6.24 -4.22 -11.82
N VAL A 119 5.17 -3.45 -11.69
CA VAL A 119 4.46 -2.85 -12.84
C VAL A 119 5.35 -1.84 -13.53
N VAL A 120 5.97 -0.93 -12.79
CA VAL A 120 6.89 0.08 -13.35
C VAL A 120 8.04 -0.58 -14.08
N ALA A 121 8.69 -1.60 -13.49
CA ALA A 121 9.80 -2.31 -14.12
C ALA A 121 9.38 -3.05 -15.40
N GLY A 122 8.23 -3.75 -15.37
CA GLY A 122 7.68 -4.43 -16.55
C GLY A 122 7.32 -3.44 -17.67
N MET A 123 6.68 -2.34 -17.33
CA MET A 123 6.29 -1.30 -18.29
C MET A 123 7.49 -0.57 -18.90
N ASN A 124 8.53 -0.29 -18.09
CA ASN A 124 9.76 0.29 -18.60
C ASN A 124 10.41 -0.63 -19.66
N HIS A 125 10.45 -1.94 -19.37
CA HIS A 125 10.96 -2.92 -20.34
C HIS A 125 10.14 -2.97 -21.64
N LEU A 126 8.80 -2.83 -21.58
CA LEU A 126 7.96 -2.72 -22.76
C LEU A 126 8.30 -1.47 -23.58
N ARG A 127 8.49 -0.34 -22.91
CA ARG A 127 8.86 0.94 -23.54
C ARG A 127 10.21 0.87 -24.23
N GLU A 128 11.22 0.28 -23.60
CA GLU A 128 12.55 0.07 -24.18
C GLU A 128 12.50 -0.78 -25.47
N ASN A 129 11.49 -1.64 -25.60
CA ASN A 129 11.26 -2.47 -26.77
C ASN A 129 10.21 -1.90 -27.75
N GLY A 130 9.75 -0.66 -27.57
CA GLY A 130 8.76 -0.02 -28.43
C GLY A 130 7.38 -0.69 -28.39
N ILE A 131 7.00 -1.35 -27.28
CA ILE A 131 5.77 -2.13 -27.17
C ILE A 131 4.75 -1.40 -26.32
N VAL A 132 3.52 -1.25 -26.84
CA VAL A 132 2.33 -0.78 -26.13
C VAL A 132 1.44 -1.96 -25.83
N HIS A 133 1.04 -2.13 -24.56
CA HIS A 133 0.27 -3.29 -24.09
C HIS A 133 -1.21 -3.21 -24.45
N ARG A 134 -1.83 -2.06 -24.24
CA ARG A 134 -3.22 -1.69 -24.55
C ARG A 134 -4.32 -2.40 -23.72
N ASP A 135 -3.99 -3.29 -22.80
CA ASP A 135 -4.95 -3.94 -21.90
C ASP A 135 -4.34 -4.15 -20.50
N ILE A 136 -3.70 -3.10 -19.95
CA ILE A 136 -3.21 -3.12 -18.56
C ILE A 136 -4.41 -3.07 -17.61
N LYS A 137 -4.48 -4.08 -16.73
CA LYS A 137 -5.50 -4.20 -15.69
C LYS A 137 -5.06 -5.25 -14.66
N PRO A 138 -5.64 -5.28 -13.46
CA PRO A 138 -5.27 -6.26 -12.42
C PRO A 138 -5.41 -7.72 -12.87
N GLY A 139 -6.35 -8.04 -13.77
CA GLY A 139 -6.51 -9.39 -14.31
C GLY A 139 -5.35 -9.85 -15.19
N ASN A 140 -4.60 -8.91 -15.78
CA ASN A 140 -3.45 -9.17 -16.64
C ASN A 140 -2.11 -8.95 -15.93
N ILE A 141 -2.12 -8.93 -14.60
CA ILE A 141 -0.94 -8.87 -13.74
C ILE A 141 -0.96 -10.11 -12.86
N MET A 142 -0.12 -11.09 -13.20
CA MET A 142 -0.07 -12.37 -12.48
C MET A 142 0.83 -12.27 -11.26
N ARG A 143 0.49 -13.03 -10.20
CA ARG A 143 1.27 -13.13 -8.98
C ARG A 143 1.99 -14.46 -8.90
N LEU A 144 3.26 -14.41 -8.56
CA LEU A 144 4.11 -15.54 -8.22
C LEU A 144 4.70 -15.29 -6.83
N LEU A 145 4.86 -16.33 -6.03
CA LEU A 145 5.64 -16.27 -4.79
C LEU A 145 7.06 -16.72 -5.07
N GLY A 146 8.02 -15.90 -4.68
CA GLY A 146 9.44 -16.25 -4.70
C GLY A 146 9.80 -17.28 -3.64
N GLU A 147 11.07 -17.68 -3.59
CA GLU A 147 11.58 -18.74 -2.68
C GLU A 147 11.41 -18.35 -1.21
N GLU A 148 11.52 -17.08 -0.88
CA GLU A 148 11.34 -16.54 0.48
C GLU A 148 9.87 -16.14 0.78
N GLY A 149 8.94 -16.48 -0.11
CA GLY A 149 7.51 -16.16 0.03
C GLY A 149 7.12 -14.73 -0.37
N GLN A 150 8.08 -13.93 -0.89
CA GLN A 150 7.80 -12.58 -1.37
C GLN A 150 6.97 -12.60 -2.67
N SER A 151 6.07 -11.64 -2.81
CA SER A 151 5.27 -11.49 -4.02
C SER A 151 6.11 -10.95 -5.19
N ILE A 152 5.93 -11.54 -6.36
CA ILE A 152 6.47 -11.06 -7.64
C ILE A 152 5.29 -10.92 -8.60
N TYR A 153 5.09 -9.72 -9.15
CA TYR A 153 4.03 -9.46 -10.12
C TYR A 153 4.59 -9.38 -11.53
N LYS A 154 3.86 -9.98 -12.48
CA LYS A 154 4.28 -10.14 -13.88
C LYS A 154 3.16 -9.76 -14.83
N LEU A 155 3.48 -8.93 -15.82
CA LEU A 155 2.55 -8.58 -16.91
C LEU A 155 2.33 -9.78 -17.81
N THR A 156 1.08 -9.96 -18.26
CA THR A 156 0.67 -11.05 -19.17
C THR A 156 -0.40 -10.58 -20.14
N ASP A 157 -0.78 -11.45 -21.07
CA ASP A 157 -1.80 -11.26 -22.11
C ASP A 157 -1.49 -10.12 -23.10
N PHE A 158 -0.47 -10.35 -23.91
CA PHE A 158 -0.02 -9.46 -24.98
C PHE A 158 -0.86 -9.54 -26.26
N GLY A 159 -2.03 -10.15 -26.20
CA GLY A 159 -2.90 -10.31 -27.36
C GLY A 159 -3.44 -9.03 -27.97
N ALA A 160 -3.41 -7.94 -27.21
CA ALA A 160 -3.72 -6.60 -27.70
C ALA A 160 -2.47 -5.78 -28.03
N ALA A 161 -1.28 -6.23 -27.65
CA ALA A 161 -0.05 -5.48 -27.77
C ALA A 161 0.32 -5.11 -29.21
N ARG A 162 1.05 -4.00 -29.36
CA ARG A 162 1.53 -3.52 -30.64
C ARG A 162 2.91 -2.90 -30.48
N GLU A 163 3.76 -3.11 -31.48
CA GLU A 163 5.00 -2.36 -31.65
C GLU A 163 4.64 -1.00 -32.27
N LEU A 164 5.10 0.07 -31.65
CA LEU A 164 4.89 1.45 -32.09
C LEU A 164 6.13 2.28 -31.74
N ASP A 165 6.52 3.13 -32.68
CA ASP A 165 7.41 4.24 -32.38
C ASP A 165 6.67 5.31 -31.54
N ASP A 166 7.41 6.14 -30.81
CA ASP A 166 6.82 7.11 -29.86
C ASP A 166 5.83 8.09 -30.48
N ASP A 167 6.06 8.47 -31.72
CA ASP A 167 5.21 9.38 -32.49
C ASP A 167 4.10 8.66 -33.26
N GLU A 168 4.13 7.32 -33.31
CA GLU A 168 3.16 6.55 -34.05
C GLU A 168 1.82 6.47 -33.30
N LYS A 169 0.73 6.65 -34.04
CA LYS A 169 -0.63 6.60 -33.49
C LYS A 169 -1.42 5.46 -34.11
N PHE A 170 -2.32 4.90 -33.32
CA PHE A 170 -3.21 3.83 -33.77
C PHE A 170 -4.69 4.23 -33.65
N ILE A 171 -5.52 3.55 -34.45
CA ILE A 171 -6.97 3.80 -34.53
C ILE A 171 -7.76 2.66 -33.85
N SER A 172 -7.18 1.44 -33.85
CA SER A 172 -7.85 0.26 -33.28
C SER A 172 -8.03 0.37 -31.77
N VAL A 173 -9.22 0.03 -31.27
CA VAL A 173 -9.54 0.05 -29.85
C VAL A 173 -9.55 -1.37 -29.30
N TYR A 174 -8.77 -1.58 -28.26
CA TYR A 174 -8.70 -2.80 -27.45
C TYR A 174 -8.66 -2.41 -25.98
N GLY A 175 -9.03 -3.31 -25.08
CA GLY A 175 -8.95 -3.13 -23.66
C GLY A 175 -10.26 -3.42 -22.94
N THR A 176 -10.25 -3.27 -21.64
CA THR A 176 -11.39 -3.52 -20.75
C THR A 176 -12.04 -2.18 -20.38
N GLU A 177 -13.36 -2.11 -20.51
CA GLU A 177 -14.14 -0.86 -20.44
C GLU A 177 -13.74 0.04 -19.24
N GLU A 178 -13.59 -0.53 -18.07
CA GLU A 178 -13.33 0.19 -16.81
C GLU A 178 -11.91 0.80 -16.73
N TYR A 179 -11.00 0.36 -17.60
CA TYR A 179 -9.60 0.77 -17.63
C TYR A 179 -9.25 1.59 -18.88
N LEU A 180 -10.22 1.80 -19.78
CA LEU A 180 -10.00 2.57 -21.02
C LEU A 180 -9.89 4.06 -20.73
N HIS A 181 -8.97 4.72 -21.46
CA HIS A 181 -8.96 6.18 -21.52
C HIS A 181 -10.32 6.70 -22.02
N PRO A 182 -10.84 7.83 -21.50
CA PRO A 182 -12.15 8.37 -21.89
C PRO A 182 -12.36 8.50 -23.40
N ASP A 183 -11.37 8.97 -24.13
CA ASP A 183 -11.46 9.09 -25.59
C ASP A 183 -11.61 7.71 -26.27
N MET A 184 -10.93 6.69 -25.77
CA MET A 184 -11.08 5.31 -26.26
C MET A 184 -12.44 4.73 -25.88
N TYR A 185 -12.90 5.00 -24.66
CA TYR A 185 -14.21 4.58 -24.19
C TYR A 185 -15.33 5.20 -25.05
N GLU A 186 -15.24 6.50 -25.32
CA GLU A 186 -16.20 7.22 -26.16
C GLU A 186 -16.32 6.58 -27.55
N ARG A 187 -15.20 6.24 -28.14
CA ARG A 187 -15.15 5.60 -29.46
C ARG A 187 -15.61 4.14 -29.44
N ALA A 188 -15.09 3.32 -28.54
CA ALA A 188 -15.31 1.88 -28.51
C ALA A 188 -16.68 1.49 -28.00
N VAL A 189 -17.10 2.14 -26.92
CA VAL A 189 -18.28 1.76 -26.15
C VAL A 189 -19.48 2.60 -26.52
N LEU A 190 -19.31 3.93 -26.63
CA LEU A 190 -20.39 4.84 -27.01
C LEU A 190 -20.57 4.97 -28.52
N ARG A 191 -19.63 4.44 -29.31
CA ARG A 191 -19.66 4.47 -30.78
C ARG A 191 -19.79 5.87 -31.39
N LYS A 192 -19.28 6.87 -30.68
CA LYS A 192 -19.27 8.24 -31.21
C LYS A 192 -18.21 8.38 -32.32
N PRO A 193 -18.52 9.06 -33.43
CA PRO A 193 -17.57 9.27 -34.52
C PRO A 193 -16.47 10.23 -34.05
N GLN A 194 -15.29 9.72 -33.78
CA GLN A 194 -14.10 10.52 -33.49
C GLN A 194 -12.95 10.07 -34.38
N GLN A 195 -12.24 11.05 -34.94
CA GLN A 195 -11.02 10.81 -35.74
C GLN A 195 -9.75 10.84 -34.88
N LYS A 196 -9.86 10.82 -33.53
CA LYS A 196 -8.71 10.85 -32.65
C LYS A 196 -7.90 9.58 -32.79
N ALA A 197 -6.60 9.74 -32.99
CA ALA A 197 -5.63 8.66 -32.98
C ALA A 197 -4.98 8.59 -31.58
N PHE A 198 -4.65 7.39 -31.13
CA PHE A 198 -4.17 7.10 -29.77
C PHE A 198 -2.67 6.81 -29.83
N GLY A 199 -1.93 7.34 -28.89
CA GLY A 199 -0.51 7.08 -28.71
C GLY A 199 -0.24 6.09 -27.56
N VAL A 200 1.02 5.96 -27.21
CA VAL A 200 1.52 5.08 -26.14
C VAL A 200 0.96 5.45 -24.76
N THR A 201 0.54 6.68 -24.56
CA THR A 201 0.06 7.21 -23.27
C THR A 201 -1.26 6.61 -22.78
N VAL A 202 -1.97 5.86 -23.63
CA VAL A 202 -3.20 5.15 -23.20
C VAL A 202 -2.90 4.09 -22.14
N ASP A 203 -1.72 3.49 -22.17
CA ASP A 203 -1.30 2.55 -21.13
C ASP A 203 -1.10 3.25 -19.76
N LEU A 204 -0.66 4.51 -19.76
CA LEU A 204 -0.54 5.29 -18.52
C LEU A 204 -1.87 5.48 -17.80
N TRP A 205 -2.94 5.77 -18.56
CA TRP A 205 -4.28 5.84 -17.97
C TRP A 205 -4.67 4.51 -17.32
N SER A 206 -4.50 3.40 -18.04
CA SER A 206 -4.83 2.07 -17.53
C SER A 206 -3.98 1.68 -16.31
N ILE A 207 -2.71 2.08 -16.28
CA ILE A 207 -1.82 1.94 -15.12
C ILE A 207 -2.36 2.78 -13.95
N GLY A 208 -2.72 4.04 -14.18
CA GLY A 208 -3.28 4.92 -13.16
C GLY A 208 -4.54 4.34 -12.51
N VAL A 209 -5.47 3.83 -13.33
CA VAL A 209 -6.68 3.14 -12.84
C VAL A 209 -6.32 1.88 -12.04
N THR A 210 -5.35 1.10 -12.52
CA THR A 210 -4.87 -0.12 -11.84
C THR A 210 -4.24 0.20 -10.48
N LEU A 211 -3.38 1.20 -10.42
CA LEU A 211 -2.74 1.63 -9.17
C LEU A 211 -3.74 2.23 -8.18
N TYR A 212 -4.69 3.02 -8.66
CA TYR A 212 -5.78 3.52 -7.82
C TYR A 212 -6.59 2.36 -7.24
N HIS A 213 -6.99 1.38 -8.07
CA HIS A 213 -7.72 0.19 -7.62
C HIS A 213 -6.89 -0.61 -6.60
N ALA A 214 -5.61 -0.80 -6.82
CA ALA A 214 -4.71 -1.47 -5.88
C ALA A 214 -4.59 -0.74 -4.54
N ALA A 215 -4.55 0.59 -4.54
CA ALA A 215 -4.42 1.41 -3.34
C ALA A 215 -5.72 1.53 -2.53
N THR A 216 -6.89 1.41 -3.17
CA THR A 216 -8.19 1.72 -2.53
C THR A 216 -9.16 0.55 -2.46
N GLY A 217 -8.91 -0.54 -3.21
CA GLY A 217 -9.85 -1.64 -3.39
C GLY A 217 -11.03 -1.30 -4.32
N SER A 218 -11.06 -0.11 -4.89
CA SER A 218 -12.17 0.38 -5.72
C SER A 218 -11.67 1.01 -7.00
N LEU A 219 -12.48 0.99 -8.03
CA LEU A 219 -12.20 1.74 -9.26
C LEU A 219 -12.39 3.24 -9.04
N PRO A 220 -11.55 4.11 -9.65
CA PRO A 220 -11.70 5.58 -9.53
C PRO A 220 -12.98 6.08 -10.18
N PHE A 221 -13.48 5.38 -11.19
CA PHE A 221 -14.64 5.73 -11.98
C PHE A 221 -15.61 4.55 -12.03
N VAL A 222 -16.66 4.62 -11.21
CA VAL A 222 -17.67 3.56 -11.11
C VAL A 222 -19.01 4.12 -11.58
N PRO A 223 -19.72 3.43 -12.49
CA PRO A 223 -21.05 3.86 -12.90
C PRO A 223 -22.01 3.89 -11.71
N PHE A 224 -22.61 5.04 -11.49
CA PHE A 224 -23.61 5.18 -10.43
C PHE A 224 -24.87 4.39 -10.82
N GLY A 225 -25.32 3.45 -9.99
CA GLY A 225 -26.61 2.79 -10.17
C GLY A 225 -26.62 1.52 -11.00
N GLY A 226 -25.49 0.86 -11.18
CA GLY A 226 -25.50 -0.49 -11.73
C GLY A 226 -24.57 -0.76 -12.89
N PRO A 227 -24.46 -2.03 -13.22
CA PRO A 227 -23.44 -2.51 -14.16
C PRO A 227 -23.73 -2.03 -15.56
N ARG A 228 -22.68 -1.62 -16.26
CA ARG A 228 -22.51 -1.57 -17.73
C ARG A 228 -23.68 -1.10 -18.61
N ARG A 229 -24.89 -0.97 -18.08
CA ARG A 229 -26.08 -0.59 -18.86
C ARG A 229 -26.16 0.93 -19.12
N ASN A 230 -25.51 1.73 -18.28
CA ASN A 230 -25.52 3.19 -18.43
C ASN A 230 -24.14 3.72 -18.80
N LYS A 231 -23.73 3.43 -20.01
CA LYS A 231 -22.43 3.80 -20.58
C LYS A 231 -22.19 5.31 -20.58
N GLU A 232 -23.25 6.11 -20.74
CA GLU A 232 -23.14 7.57 -20.69
C GLU A 232 -22.80 8.09 -19.29
N ILE A 233 -23.33 7.48 -18.23
CA ILE A 233 -22.98 7.85 -16.85
C ILE A 233 -21.52 7.50 -16.56
N MET A 234 -21.06 6.33 -16.95
CA MET A 234 -19.68 5.94 -16.80
C MET A 234 -18.74 6.90 -17.53
N TYR A 235 -19.08 7.26 -18.75
CA TYR A 235 -18.31 8.24 -19.51
C TYR A 235 -18.21 9.59 -18.79
N ARG A 236 -19.30 10.12 -18.25
CA ARG A 236 -19.29 11.38 -17.50
C ARG A 236 -18.41 11.29 -16.26
N ILE A 237 -18.48 10.19 -15.53
CA ILE A 237 -17.65 9.97 -14.35
C ILE A 237 -16.17 9.87 -14.73
N THR A 238 -15.84 9.19 -15.83
CA THR A 238 -14.44 9.09 -16.31
C THR A 238 -13.86 10.41 -16.81
N THR A 239 -14.68 11.38 -17.16
CA THR A 239 -14.20 12.74 -17.53
C THR A 239 -13.97 13.65 -16.31
N GLU A 240 -14.44 13.24 -15.13
CA GLU A 240 -14.22 13.94 -13.87
C GLU A 240 -13.03 13.31 -13.13
N LYS A 241 -12.20 14.17 -12.52
CA LYS A 241 -11.10 13.67 -11.69
C LYS A 241 -11.65 12.97 -10.45
N PRO A 242 -11.07 11.83 -10.03
CA PRO A 242 -11.53 11.16 -8.82
C PRO A 242 -11.38 12.08 -7.62
N ALA A 243 -12.51 12.42 -7.01
CA ALA A 243 -12.55 13.21 -5.79
C ALA A 243 -12.41 12.25 -4.60
N GLY A 244 -11.37 12.38 -3.82
CA GLY A 244 -11.29 11.67 -2.55
C GLY A 244 -9.92 11.17 -2.17
N ALA A 245 -9.74 11.02 -0.89
CA ALA A 245 -8.53 10.48 -0.30
C ALA A 245 -8.42 8.98 -0.60
N ILE A 246 -7.22 8.54 -0.94
CA ILE A 246 -6.86 7.13 -1.01
C ILE A 246 -6.90 6.58 0.42
N ALA A 247 -7.97 5.86 0.77
CA ALA A 247 -8.32 5.55 2.16
C ALA A 247 -7.45 4.46 2.82
N GLY A 248 -6.66 3.72 2.06
CA GLY A 248 -5.94 2.54 2.57
C GLY A 248 -4.46 2.74 2.85
N THR A 249 -3.85 3.81 2.38
CA THR A 249 -2.41 4.08 2.52
C THR A 249 -2.09 5.08 3.61
N GLN A 250 -0.91 4.94 4.22
CA GLN A 250 -0.39 5.91 5.17
C GLN A 250 -0.22 7.29 4.51
N ARG A 251 -0.41 8.37 5.27
CA ARG A 251 -0.33 9.75 4.75
C ARG A 251 0.98 10.05 4.03
N GLY A 252 2.08 9.45 4.45
CA GLY A 252 3.39 9.62 3.82
C GLY A 252 3.41 9.17 2.36
N LEU A 253 2.93 7.96 2.07
CA LEU A 253 2.82 7.45 0.70
C LEU A 253 1.70 8.15 -0.07
N GLN A 254 0.57 8.40 0.57
CA GLN A 254 -0.57 9.08 -0.04
C GLN A 254 -0.17 10.45 -0.63
N SER A 255 0.60 11.25 0.11
CA SER A 255 1.04 12.58 -0.33
C SER A 255 1.90 12.54 -1.60
N GLN A 256 2.57 11.42 -1.86
CA GLN A 256 3.42 11.23 -3.04
C GLN A 256 2.66 10.58 -4.19
N LEU A 257 1.78 9.64 -3.91
CA LEU A 257 1.02 8.91 -4.92
C LEU A 257 -0.09 9.76 -5.56
N VAL A 258 -0.76 10.62 -4.77
CA VAL A 258 -1.86 11.47 -5.27
C VAL A 258 -1.43 12.37 -6.43
N PRO A 259 -0.29 13.09 -6.40
CA PRO A 259 0.16 13.88 -7.55
C PRO A 259 0.40 13.04 -8.80
N ILE A 260 0.99 11.83 -8.66
CA ILE A 260 1.22 10.92 -9.79
C ILE A 260 -0.12 10.52 -10.42
N LEU A 261 -1.05 10.03 -9.60
CA LEU A 261 -2.37 9.61 -10.08
C LEU A 261 -3.15 10.76 -10.71
N ALA A 262 -3.08 11.98 -10.15
CA ALA A 262 -3.76 13.14 -10.68
C ALA A 262 -3.26 13.55 -12.09
N ASN A 263 -1.96 13.37 -12.36
CA ASN A 263 -1.37 13.72 -13.64
C ASN A 263 -1.43 12.59 -14.68
N VAL A 264 -1.52 11.33 -14.23
CA VAL A 264 -1.68 10.17 -15.10
C VAL A 264 -3.15 9.97 -15.48
N LEU A 265 -4.09 10.25 -14.57
CA LEU A 265 -5.54 10.22 -14.80
C LEU A 265 -6.05 11.59 -15.30
N GLU A 266 -5.30 12.25 -16.16
CA GLU A 266 -5.69 13.48 -16.83
C GLU A 266 -6.29 13.17 -18.20
N VAL A 267 -7.51 13.62 -18.42
CA VAL A 267 -8.27 13.36 -19.67
C VAL A 267 -7.68 14.12 -20.85
N GLU A 268 -7.18 15.32 -20.60
CA GLU A 268 -6.58 16.15 -21.64
C GLU A 268 -5.15 15.69 -21.93
N GLN A 269 -4.96 14.99 -23.03
CA GLN A 269 -3.67 14.39 -23.42
C GLN A 269 -2.48 15.36 -23.40
N ALA A 270 -2.72 16.64 -23.65
CA ALA A 270 -1.67 17.68 -23.60
C ALA A 270 -1.20 17.99 -22.17
N LYS A 271 -1.98 17.66 -21.15
CA LYS A 271 -1.67 17.88 -19.73
C LYS A 271 -1.26 16.60 -19.01
N CYS A 272 -1.55 15.44 -19.61
CA CYS A 272 -1.17 14.14 -19.07
C CYS A 272 0.36 13.99 -19.10
N TRP A 273 0.93 13.39 -18.05
CA TRP A 273 2.33 13.02 -18.04
C TRP A 273 2.68 12.02 -19.15
N GLY A 274 3.91 12.12 -19.64
CA GLY A 274 4.51 11.07 -20.45
C GLY A 274 5.10 9.95 -19.58
N PHE A 275 5.54 8.86 -20.21
CA PHE A 275 6.18 7.74 -19.52
C PHE A 275 7.44 8.14 -18.77
N ASP A 276 8.28 9.02 -19.33
CA ASP A 276 9.53 9.44 -18.71
C ASP A 276 9.27 10.10 -17.35
N GLN A 277 8.30 11.01 -17.28
CA GLN A 277 7.92 11.65 -16.03
C GLN A 277 7.31 10.63 -15.05
N PHE A 278 6.43 9.75 -15.54
CA PHE A 278 5.85 8.70 -14.70
C PHE A 278 6.90 7.77 -14.10
N PHE A 279 7.88 7.32 -14.91
CA PHE A 279 8.95 6.45 -14.41
C PHE A 279 9.89 7.20 -13.46
N ALA A 280 10.20 8.47 -13.71
CA ALA A 280 11.01 9.28 -12.82
C ALA A 280 10.36 9.41 -11.44
N GLU A 281 9.09 9.82 -11.38
CA GLU A 281 8.37 10.05 -10.13
C GLU A 281 8.11 8.75 -9.34
N THR A 282 7.76 7.67 -10.04
CA THR A 282 7.54 6.37 -9.38
C THR A 282 8.85 5.76 -8.88
N SER A 283 9.94 5.90 -9.65
CA SER A 283 11.27 5.47 -9.23
C SER A 283 11.78 6.27 -8.04
N ASP A 284 11.48 7.58 -8.00
CA ASP A 284 11.79 8.45 -6.86
C ASP A 284 11.14 7.93 -5.56
N ILE A 285 9.84 7.59 -5.59
CA ILE A 285 9.16 6.99 -4.44
C ILE A 285 9.83 5.67 -4.01
N LEU A 286 10.13 4.80 -4.98
CA LEU A 286 10.69 3.46 -4.72
C LEU A 286 12.13 3.48 -4.21
N GLN A 287 12.86 4.58 -4.40
CA GLN A 287 14.22 4.79 -3.90
C GLN A 287 14.28 5.42 -2.50
N ARG A 288 13.15 5.90 -1.98
CA ARG A 288 13.09 6.49 -0.66
C ARG A 288 13.13 5.41 0.42
N ALA A 289 13.89 5.67 1.46
CA ALA A 289 13.82 4.90 2.70
C ALA A 289 12.59 5.32 3.50
N VAL A 290 12.01 4.38 4.23
CA VAL A 290 10.89 4.64 5.14
C VAL A 290 11.43 4.73 6.55
N VAL A 291 11.23 5.89 7.20
CA VAL A 291 11.50 6.08 8.62
C VAL A 291 10.16 6.04 9.37
N HIS A 292 10.07 5.11 10.31
CA HIS A 292 8.88 4.97 11.15
C HIS A 292 8.96 5.91 12.34
N VAL A 293 7.95 6.76 12.52
CA VAL A 293 7.87 7.74 13.60
C VAL A 293 6.56 7.56 14.37
N PHE A 294 6.64 7.24 15.63
CA PHE A 294 5.47 7.19 16.51
C PHE A 294 5.32 8.51 17.26
N SER A 295 4.26 9.25 16.95
CA SER A 295 3.95 10.52 17.60
C SER A 295 3.16 10.29 18.89
N LEU A 296 3.79 10.56 20.06
CA LEU A 296 3.10 10.49 21.35
C LEU A 296 1.89 11.44 21.42
N PRO A 297 2.00 12.72 20.95
CA PRO A 297 0.86 13.65 21.01
C PRO A 297 -0.36 13.20 20.20
N GLN A 298 -0.15 12.40 19.15
CA GLN A 298 -1.22 11.95 18.25
C GLN A 298 -1.61 10.49 18.46
N ALA A 299 -0.84 9.74 19.27
CA ALA A 299 -0.96 8.28 19.43
C ALA A 299 -0.96 7.54 18.09
N ALA A 300 -0.14 7.98 17.13
CA ALA A 300 -0.15 7.49 15.76
C ALA A 300 1.24 7.18 15.23
N LEU A 301 1.33 6.09 14.49
CA LEU A 301 2.53 5.72 13.73
C LEU A 301 2.49 6.42 12.35
N HIS A 302 3.60 7.05 11.98
CA HIS A 302 3.78 7.73 10.70
C HIS A 302 4.90 7.06 9.92
N HIS A 303 4.70 6.92 8.61
CA HIS A 303 5.73 6.50 7.66
C HIS A 303 6.27 7.73 6.94
N VAL A 304 7.52 8.04 7.15
CA VAL A 304 8.20 9.20 6.56
C VAL A 304 9.13 8.71 5.46
N TYR A 305 8.79 9.04 4.23
CA TYR A 305 9.55 8.68 3.04
C TYR A 305 10.63 9.71 2.77
N ILE A 306 11.90 9.32 2.75
CA ILE A 306 13.05 10.23 2.58
C ILE A 306 14.17 9.55 1.82
N HIS A 307 14.88 10.31 1.00
CA HIS A 307 16.13 9.82 0.40
C HIS A 307 17.27 9.83 1.41
N ALA A 308 18.10 8.80 1.36
CA ALA A 308 19.25 8.66 2.24
C ALA A 308 20.23 9.86 2.17
N HIS A 309 20.35 10.50 1.00
CA HIS A 309 21.22 11.66 0.79
C HIS A 309 20.60 12.99 1.22
N ASN A 310 19.30 13.05 1.51
CA ASN A 310 18.67 14.25 2.02
C ASN A 310 19.20 14.59 3.41
N THR A 311 19.10 15.86 3.80
CA THR A 311 19.46 16.29 5.15
C THR A 311 18.38 15.93 6.16
N VAL A 312 18.79 15.76 7.41
CA VAL A 312 17.84 15.56 8.53
C VAL A 312 16.87 16.73 8.64
N ALA A 313 17.24 17.96 8.26
CA ALA A 313 16.31 19.09 8.21
C ALA A 313 15.08 18.82 7.32
N ILE A 314 15.28 18.16 6.16
CA ILE A 314 14.18 17.76 5.27
C ILE A 314 13.31 16.69 5.93
N PHE A 315 13.92 15.76 6.69
CA PHE A 315 13.18 14.76 7.47
C PHE A 315 12.30 15.43 8.55
N LEU A 316 12.86 16.36 9.33
CA LEU A 316 12.12 17.08 10.38
C LEU A 316 10.93 17.86 9.79
N GLU A 317 11.12 18.47 8.62
CA GLU A 317 10.05 19.15 7.89
C GLU A 317 8.98 18.17 7.37
N ALA A 318 9.38 16.99 6.90
CA ALA A 318 8.44 15.94 6.49
C ALA A 318 7.62 15.40 7.68
N VAL A 319 8.23 15.26 8.85
CA VAL A 319 7.53 14.94 10.11
C VAL A 319 6.56 16.05 10.48
N TYR A 320 6.97 17.33 10.38
CA TYR A 320 6.08 18.46 10.64
C TYR A 320 4.81 18.42 9.79
N LYS A 321 4.94 18.16 8.49
CA LYS A 321 3.79 18.03 7.58
C LYS A 321 2.80 16.94 7.98
N GLN A 322 3.27 15.87 8.61
CA GLN A 322 2.42 14.75 9.03
C GLN A 322 1.88 14.91 10.46
N THR A 323 2.67 15.50 11.36
CA THR A 323 2.37 15.54 12.81
C THR A 323 1.96 16.91 13.32
N ASN A 324 2.20 17.97 12.55
CA ASN A 324 2.04 19.37 12.96
C ASN A 324 2.91 19.78 14.18
N VAL A 325 3.97 19.01 14.47
CA VAL A 325 4.97 19.37 15.49
C VAL A 325 6.12 20.09 14.77
N ALA A 326 6.30 21.38 15.05
CA ALA A 326 7.33 22.18 14.38
C ALA A 326 8.74 21.64 14.66
N PRO A 327 9.68 21.71 13.69
CA PRO A 327 11.01 21.13 13.81
C PRO A 327 11.78 21.48 15.09
N GLN A 328 11.66 22.73 15.57
CA GLN A 328 12.31 23.20 16.81
C GLN A 328 11.70 22.64 18.09
N HIS A 329 10.55 21.96 18.02
CA HIS A 329 9.88 21.34 19.14
C HIS A 329 9.84 19.82 19.06
N GLN A 330 10.51 19.24 18.05
CA GLN A 330 10.60 17.81 17.86
C GLN A 330 11.78 17.26 18.65
N GLU A 331 11.47 16.34 19.56
CA GLU A 331 12.45 15.55 20.30
C GLU A 331 12.16 14.06 20.08
N TYR A 332 13.20 13.25 20.03
CA TYR A 332 13.07 11.85 19.67
C TYR A 332 13.72 10.92 20.70
N LEU A 333 13.03 9.83 20.97
CA LEU A 333 13.58 8.68 21.67
C LEU A 333 13.66 7.49 20.71
N PHE A 334 14.76 6.76 20.78
CA PHE A 334 14.93 5.50 20.07
C PHE A 334 15.46 4.46 21.04
N GLU A 335 14.74 3.35 21.22
CA GLU A 335 15.08 2.26 22.13
C GLU A 335 15.41 2.72 23.58
N GLY A 336 14.67 3.71 24.07
CA GLY A 336 14.83 4.25 25.41
C GLY A 336 15.90 5.34 25.56
N HIS A 337 16.62 5.68 24.49
CA HIS A 337 17.67 6.69 24.51
C HIS A 337 17.25 7.95 23.74
N LEU A 338 17.69 9.11 24.25
CA LEU A 338 17.50 10.37 23.53
C LEU A 338 18.28 10.34 22.23
N CYS A 339 17.58 10.52 21.12
CA CYS A 339 18.15 10.55 19.79
C CYS A 339 18.24 12.00 19.30
N VAL A 340 19.45 12.56 19.30
CA VAL A 340 19.69 13.90 18.79
C VAL A 340 19.86 13.85 17.29
N LEU A 341 18.94 14.48 16.57
CA LEU A 341 18.94 14.58 15.12
C LEU A 341 19.52 15.94 14.69
N GLU A 342 20.77 15.93 14.24
CA GLU A 342 21.43 17.14 13.75
C GLU A 342 20.95 17.52 12.34
N PRO A 343 20.36 18.72 12.12
CA PRO A 343 19.71 19.09 10.86
C PRO A 343 20.61 19.02 9.62
N ASN A 344 21.91 19.23 9.79
CA ASN A 344 22.87 19.27 8.67
C ASN A 344 23.39 17.89 8.27
N LEU A 345 23.15 16.85 9.07
CA LEU A 345 23.58 15.50 8.73
C LEU A 345 22.69 14.89 7.64
N SER A 346 23.23 13.91 6.94
CA SER A 346 22.46 13.12 5.98
C SER A 346 21.48 12.20 6.70
N ALA A 347 20.29 12.01 6.12
CA ALA A 347 19.25 11.11 6.64
C ALA A 347 19.69 9.64 6.73
N GLN A 348 20.74 9.23 6.05
CA GLN A 348 21.35 7.89 6.22
C GLN A 348 21.84 7.60 7.64
N HIS A 349 22.08 8.64 8.46
CA HIS A 349 22.48 8.52 9.86
C HIS A 349 21.30 8.36 10.81
N ILE A 350 20.06 8.49 10.33
CA ILE A 350 18.87 8.18 11.12
C ILE A 350 18.86 6.68 11.40
N ALA A 351 18.56 6.31 12.63
CA ALA A 351 18.50 4.92 13.04
C ALA A 351 17.56 4.09 12.13
N HIS A 352 17.93 2.84 11.88
CA HIS A 352 17.08 1.92 11.13
C HIS A 352 15.84 1.59 11.96
N THR A 353 14.69 2.03 11.51
CA THR A 353 13.42 1.90 12.22
C THR A 353 12.51 0.87 11.58
N THR A 354 11.63 0.30 12.37
CA THR A 354 10.54 -0.58 11.92
C THR A 354 9.21 -0.11 12.51
N ALA A 355 8.11 -0.63 12.04
CA ALA A 355 6.79 -0.35 12.62
C ALA A 355 6.69 -0.76 14.11
N SER A 356 7.44 -1.79 14.52
CA SER A 356 7.51 -2.25 15.91
C SER A 356 8.58 -1.54 16.75
N SER A 357 9.61 -0.94 16.12
CA SER A 357 10.66 -0.15 16.76
C SER A 357 10.83 1.19 16.03
N PRO A 358 9.85 2.12 16.15
CA PRO A 358 9.91 3.44 15.52
C PRO A 358 10.72 4.43 16.36
N LEU A 359 11.10 5.57 15.76
CA LEU A 359 11.45 6.76 16.51
C LEU A 359 10.22 7.26 17.26
N THR A 360 10.33 7.48 18.56
CA THR A 360 9.24 8.03 19.36
C THR A 360 9.39 9.55 19.42
N LEU A 361 8.46 10.26 18.79
CA LEU A 361 8.39 11.72 18.78
C LEU A 361 7.60 12.22 19.98
N PHE A 362 8.16 13.16 20.71
CA PHE A 362 7.44 13.98 21.68
C PHE A 362 7.65 15.48 21.39
N SER A 363 6.76 16.30 21.90
CA SER A 363 6.78 17.75 21.64
C SER A 363 7.18 18.51 22.88
N MET A 364 8.15 19.40 22.72
CA MET A 364 8.56 20.34 23.76
C MET A 364 7.79 21.68 23.70
N ALA A 365 6.79 21.79 22.84
CA ALA A 365 5.92 22.96 22.79
C ALA A 365 5.03 23.01 24.05
N SER A 366 4.84 24.22 24.57
CA SER A 366 3.94 24.46 25.72
C SER A 366 2.45 24.26 25.37
N GLU A 367 2.11 24.33 24.08
CA GLU A 367 0.77 24.02 23.58
C GLU A 367 0.81 22.64 22.92
N THR A 368 -0.04 21.74 23.39
CA THR A 368 -0.26 20.46 22.71
C THR A 368 -0.72 20.74 21.28
N PRO A 369 0.00 20.25 20.25
CA PRO A 369 -0.47 20.39 18.88
C PRO A 369 -1.89 19.82 18.83
N LYS A 370 -2.84 20.58 18.30
CA LYS A 370 -4.21 20.09 18.08
C LYS A 370 -4.09 18.83 17.27
N GLY A 371 -4.30 17.67 17.92
CA GLY A 371 -4.17 16.37 17.28
C GLY A 371 -5.02 16.38 16.01
N LEU A 372 -4.47 15.86 14.94
CA LEU A 372 -5.28 15.58 13.74
C LEU A 372 -6.35 14.59 14.22
N ALA A 373 -7.60 15.03 14.20
CA ALA A 373 -8.72 14.20 14.60
C ALA A 373 -8.64 12.90 13.82
N PHE A 374 -8.53 11.77 14.53
CA PHE A 374 -8.67 10.46 13.93
C PHE A 374 -10.04 10.43 13.26
N ARG A 375 -10.07 10.43 11.93
CA ARG A 375 -11.29 10.17 11.18
C ARG A 375 -11.41 8.68 11.06
N ASP A 376 -12.30 8.13 11.86
CA ASP A 376 -12.72 6.74 11.72
C ASP A 376 -13.23 6.56 10.29
N PRO A 377 -12.61 5.69 9.47
CA PRO A 377 -13.19 5.37 8.19
C PRO A 377 -14.57 4.77 8.47
N ALA A 378 -15.61 5.43 7.99
CA ALA A 378 -16.98 4.94 8.16
C ALA A 378 -17.06 3.52 7.62
N LEU A 379 -17.18 2.56 8.51
CA LEU A 379 -17.42 1.16 8.18
C LEU A 379 -18.89 1.04 7.77
N ASP A 380 -19.16 1.28 6.50
CA ASP A 380 -20.50 1.06 5.96
C ASP A 380 -20.72 -0.45 5.79
N ILE A 381 -21.47 -1.03 6.72
CA ILE A 381 -21.84 -2.44 6.66
C ILE A 381 -23.07 -2.54 5.77
N PRO A 382 -22.96 -3.15 4.57
CA PRO A 382 -24.07 -3.26 3.65
C PRO A 382 -25.19 -4.12 4.24
N LYS A 383 -26.43 -3.73 3.96
CA LYS A 383 -27.63 -4.44 4.44
C LYS A 383 -28.17 -5.34 3.35
N PHE A 384 -28.58 -6.55 3.73
CA PHE A 384 -29.31 -7.43 2.84
C PHE A 384 -30.67 -6.85 2.51
N VAL A 385 -31.04 -6.89 1.24
CA VAL A 385 -32.37 -6.52 0.79
C VAL A 385 -33.26 -7.76 0.86
N PRO A 386 -34.50 -7.69 1.39
CA PRO A 386 -35.41 -8.85 1.50
C PRO A 386 -35.99 -9.23 0.14
N LYS A 387 -35.13 -9.57 -0.82
CA LYS A 387 -35.43 -10.05 -2.16
C LYS A 387 -34.38 -11.07 -2.56
N VAL A 388 -34.80 -12.22 -3.08
CA VAL A 388 -33.89 -13.25 -3.57
C VAL A 388 -33.18 -12.74 -4.82
N ASP A 389 -31.87 -12.35 -4.66
CA ASP A 389 -31.00 -11.96 -5.73
C ASP A 389 -29.56 -12.41 -5.37
N LEU A 390 -29.16 -13.55 -5.90
CA LEU A 390 -27.91 -14.22 -5.58
C LEU A 390 -26.69 -13.31 -5.82
N GLN A 391 -26.74 -12.47 -6.85
CA GLN A 391 -25.61 -11.56 -7.15
C GLN A 391 -25.54 -10.39 -6.16
N ALA A 392 -26.70 -9.83 -5.79
CA ALA A 392 -26.78 -8.79 -4.78
C ALA A 392 -26.40 -9.33 -3.40
N ASP A 393 -26.84 -10.53 -3.04
CA ASP A 393 -26.51 -11.21 -1.79
C ASP A 393 -25.01 -11.53 -1.70
N TYR A 394 -24.40 -12.02 -2.78
CA TYR A 394 -22.96 -12.23 -2.88
C TYR A 394 -22.17 -10.93 -2.66
N ASN A 395 -22.56 -9.86 -3.35
CA ASN A 395 -21.89 -8.55 -3.21
C ASN A 395 -22.04 -7.98 -1.80
N THR A 396 -23.23 -8.15 -1.19
CA THR A 396 -23.50 -7.73 0.19
C THR A 396 -22.67 -8.52 1.19
N ALA A 397 -22.59 -9.84 1.04
CA ALA A 397 -21.76 -10.69 1.88
C ALA A 397 -20.27 -10.35 1.75
N LYS A 398 -19.79 -10.18 0.52
CA LYS A 398 -18.41 -9.75 0.25
C LYS A 398 -18.09 -8.39 0.91
N GLY A 399 -18.99 -7.42 0.78
CA GLY A 399 -18.85 -6.11 1.42
C GLY A 399 -18.83 -6.19 2.95
N ALA A 400 -19.71 -7.00 3.54
CA ALA A 400 -19.76 -7.22 5.00
C ALA A 400 -18.47 -7.89 5.50
N MET A 401 -17.95 -8.89 4.78
CA MET A 401 -16.66 -9.50 5.09
C MET A 401 -15.51 -8.48 5.01
N GLY A 402 -15.47 -7.66 3.95
CA GLY A 402 -14.48 -6.59 3.80
C GLY A 402 -14.53 -5.61 4.97
N ALA A 403 -15.71 -5.16 5.39
CA ALA A 403 -15.86 -4.30 6.57
C ALA A 403 -15.36 -4.98 7.85
N GLY A 404 -15.61 -6.30 8.02
CA GLY A 404 -15.08 -7.09 9.13
C GLY A 404 -13.54 -7.14 9.15
N TYR A 405 -12.91 -7.39 8.00
CA TYR A 405 -11.44 -7.35 7.88
C TYR A 405 -10.86 -5.97 8.15
N GLN A 406 -11.54 -4.91 7.70
CA GLN A 406 -11.11 -3.54 7.99
C GLN A 406 -11.22 -3.23 9.48
N ALA A 407 -12.30 -3.63 10.15
CA ALA A 407 -12.43 -3.51 11.60
C ALA A 407 -11.31 -4.24 12.34
N LEU A 408 -10.97 -5.46 11.90
CA LEU A 408 -9.84 -6.21 12.45
C LEU A 408 -8.50 -5.52 12.23
N ARG A 409 -8.28 -4.96 11.04
CA ARG A 409 -7.05 -4.17 10.72
C ARG A 409 -6.94 -2.96 11.65
N LEU A 410 -8.02 -2.21 11.84
CA LEU A 410 -8.08 -1.06 12.75
C LEU A 410 -7.83 -1.48 14.20
N ALA A 411 -8.46 -2.55 14.68
CA ALA A 411 -8.26 -3.05 16.02
C ALA A 411 -6.79 -3.44 16.28
N ARG A 412 -6.15 -4.13 15.33
CA ARG A 412 -4.72 -4.47 15.41
C ARG A 412 -3.83 -3.23 15.42
N ALA A 413 -4.13 -2.23 14.58
CA ALA A 413 -3.39 -0.97 14.56
C ALA A 413 -3.53 -0.20 15.87
N LEU A 414 -4.73 -0.16 16.47
CA LEU A 414 -4.98 0.47 17.78
C LEU A 414 -4.23 -0.25 18.90
N LEU A 415 -4.22 -1.58 18.93
CA LEU A 415 -3.47 -2.36 19.93
C LEU A 415 -1.97 -2.13 19.80
N ALA A 416 -1.41 -2.16 18.59
CA ALA A 416 -0.01 -1.85 18.35
C ALA A 416 0.32 -0.40 18.74
N GLY A 417 -0.56 0.55 18.41
CA GLY A 417 -0.43 1.95 18.82
C GLY A 417 -0.45 2.13 20.33
N GLN A 418 -1.32 1.41 21.04
CA GLN A 418 -1.38 1.43 22.50
C GLN A 418 -0.08 0.88 23.14
N GLU A 419 0.47 -0.19 22.59
CA GLU A 419 1.74 -0.75 23.05
C GLU A 419 2.91 0.24 22.85
N LEU A 420 2.98 0.86 21.65
CA LEU A 420 3.96 1.90 21.35
C LEU A 420 3.81 3.12 22.26
N MET A 421 2.57 3.52 22.59
CA MET A 421 2.27 4.62 23.50
C MET A 421 2.78 4.32 24.92
N LEU A 422 2.45 3.16 25.46
CA LEU A 422 2.88 2.77 26.80
C LEU A 422 4.41 2.72 26.89
N ARG A 423 5.06 2.12 25.92
CA ARG A 423 6.53 2.04 25.83
C ARG A 423 7.17 3.42 25.71
N GLY A 424 6.64 4.26 24.83
CA GLY A 424 7.13 5.62 24.61
C GLY A 424 6.97 6.49 25.87
N LEU A 425 5.84 6.42 26.56
CA LEU A 425 5.61 7.13 27.81
C LEU A 425 6.55 6.63 28.92
N HIS A 426 6.79 5.32 29.00
CA HIS A 426 7.74 4.76 29.97
C HIS A 426 9.14 5.33 29.73
N TRP A 427 9.65 5.28 28.52
CA TRP A 427 10.96 5.87 28.17
C TRP A 427 11.02 7.38 28.43
N PHE A 428 9.94 8.10 28.14
CA PHE A 428 9.87 9.53 28.40
C PHE A 428 9.99 9.84 29.90
N VAL A 429 9.28 9.08 30.76
CA VAL A 429 9.37 9.22 32.22
C VAL A 429 10.77 8.88 32.74
N GLU A 430 11.39 7.81 32.22
CA GLU A 430 12.77 7.44 32.62
C GLU A 430 13.77 8.53 32.21
N MET A 431 13.63 9.11 31.03
CA MET A 431 14.44 10.23 30.56
C MET A 431 14.29 11.46 31.49
N LEU A 432 13.04 11.82 31.81
CA LEU A 432 12.77 12.93 32.75
C LEU A 432 13.41 12.69 34.12
N GLN A 433 13.26 11.49 34.69
CA GLN A 433 13.86 11.12 35.97
C GLN A 433 15.39 11.20 35.91
N ALA A 434 16.01 10.71 34.83
CA ALA A 434 17.47 10.79 34.65
C ALA A 434 17.95 12.25 34.49
N THR A 435 17.17 13.10 33.83
CA THR A 435 17.46 14.52 33.68
C THR A 435 17.34 15.25 35.02
N CYS A 436 16.27 15.01 35.77
CA CYS A 436 16.10 15.58 37.11
C CYS A 436 17.24 15.19 38.04
N ARG A 437 17.64 13.91 38.08
CA ARG A 437 18.78 13.45 38.89
C ARG A 437 20.06 14.18 38.54
N ARG A 438 20.38 14.30 37.24
CA ARG A 438 21.58 15.04 36.76
C ARG A 438 21.54 16.50 37.17
N THR A 439 20.39 17.16 37.03
CA THR A 439 20.23 18.57 37.41
C THR A 439 20.43 18.75 38.90
N LEU A 440 19.86 17.88 39.73
CA LEU A 440 20.06 17.89 41.20
C LEU A 440 21.53 17.70 41.59
N GLU A 441 22.22 16.76 40.90
CA GLU A 441 23.64 16.48 41.17
C GLU A 441 24.53 17.68 40.77
N VAL A 442 24.29 18.31 39.63
CA VAL A 442 25.00 19.52 39.21
C VAL A 442 24.74 20.67 40.14
N THR A 443 23.48 20.86 40.58
CA THR A 443 23.11 21.91 41.56
C THR A 443 23.81 21.68 42.88
N ARG A 444 23.82 20.45 43.40
CA ARG A 444 24.50 20.06 44.65
C ARG A 444 26.01 20.32 44.55
N THR A 445 26.64 19.92 43.45
CA THR A 445 28.09 20.15 43.23
C THR A 445 28.40 21.63 43.16
N SER A 446 27.59 22.44 42.48
CA SER A 446 27.72 23.89 42.41
C SER A 446 27.57 24.57 43.77
N LEU A 447 26.60 24.12 44.60
CA LEU A 447 26.41 24.62 45.97
C LEU A 447 27.62 24.29 46.87
N LEU A 448 28.14 23.05 46.78
CA LEU A 448 29.36 22.64 47.49
C LEU A 448 30.58 23.48 47.10
N PHE A 449 30.73 23.76 45.79
CA PHE A 449 31.80 24.63 45.30
C PHE A 449 31.67 26.05 45.81
N LEU A 450 30.46 26.63 45.80
CA LEU A 450 30.20 27.97 46.34
C LEU A 450 30.46 28.02 47.87
N SER A 451 30.04 27.01 48.62
CA SER A 451 30.30 26.94 50.07
C SER A 451 31.78 26.79 50.41
N SER A 452 32.58 26.11 49.59
CA SER A 452 34.01 25.98 49.74
C SER A 452 34.79 27.24 49.31
N SER A 453 34.21 28.03 48.41
CA SER A 453 34.82 29.29 47.91
C SER A 453 34.54 30.49 48.82
N LEU A 454 33.49 30.42 49.64
CA LEU A 454 33.21 31.36 50.73
C LEU A 454 34.00 30.89 51.96
N GLY A 455 35.26 31.30 52.06
CA GLY A 455 36.14 30.98 53.22
C GLY A 455 35.50 31.37 54.56
N PRO A 456 36.08 30.92 55.70
CA PRO A 456 35.48 31.08 57.01
C PRO A 456 35.70 32.51 57.55
N GLU A 457 35.05 33.49 56.93
CA GLU A 457 34.93 34.85 57.47
C GLU A 457 33.54 35.39 57.22
N SER A 458 32.62 35.10 58.10
CA SER A 458 31.67 36.02 58.74
C SER A 458 30.63 35.23 59.51
N ASP A 459 30.71 35.31 60.82
CA ASP A 459 29.59 35.03 61.74
C ASP A 459 28.41 35.97 61.48
N LYS A 460 27.60 35.67 60.45
CA LYS A 460 26.24 36.21 60.22
C LYS A 460 25.67 35.60 58.96
N ALA A 461 25.13 34.42 59.04
CA ALA A 461 24.04 33.98 58.20
C ALA A 461 23.57 32.59 58.68
N ASP A 462 22.67 32.58 59.59
CA ASP A 462 21.91 31.40 60.05
C ASP A 462 20.90 30.93 58.96
N ASP A 463 20.64 31.75 57.96
CA ASP A 463 19.69 31.45 56.89
C ASP A 463 20.22 30.50 55.77
N GLY A 464 21.54 30.30 55.66
CA GLY A 464 22.12 29.42 54.63
C GLY A 464 22.14 27.94 55.04
N ALA A 465 22.15 27.66 56.32
CA ALA A 465 22.22 26.30 56.84
C ALA A 465 20.85 25.59 56.76
N ASP A 466 19.75 26.34 56.82
CA ASP A 466 18.39 25.79 56.69
C ASP A 466 18.04 25.49 55.24
N ALA A 467 18.55 26.25 54.27
CA ALA A 467 18.37 25.93 52.85
C ALA A 467 19.10 24.64 52.43
N VAL A 468 20.31 24.40 53.00
CA VAL A 468 21.06 23.16 52.76
C VAL A 468 20.42 21.96 53.49
N ARG A 469 19.85 22.16 54.67
CA ARG A 469 19.09 21.13 55.40
C ARG A 469 17.77 20.78 54.72
N ALA A 470 17.04 21.76 54.17
CA ALA A 470 15.80 21.53 53.44
C ALA A 470 16.02 20.67 52.20
N VAL A 471 17.16 20.83 51.49
CA VAL A 471 17.52 19.99 50.33
C VAL A 471 17.95 18.58 50.76
N GLN A 472 18.45 18.38 51.99
CA GLN A 472 18.82 17.07 52.52
C GLN A 472 17.65 16.28 53.09
N GLU A 473 16.58 16.95 53.55
CA GLU A 473 15.41 16.30 54.15
C GLU A 473 14.33 15.92 53.12
N GLU A 474 14.38 16.46 51.88
CA GLU A 474 13.47 16.05 50.79
C GLU A 474 13.87 14.74 50.09
N GLU A 475 14.91 14.03 50.52
CA GLU A 475 15.29 12.70 49.97
C GLU A 475 14.46 11.52 50.55
N VAL A 476 13.23 11.74 50.98
CA VAL A 476 12.34 10.62 51.31
C VAL A 476 11.25 10.47 50.25
N PHE A 477 11.66 10.13 49.05
CA PHE A 477 10.75 9.39 48.19
C PHE A 477 10.59 7.97 48.75
N PRO A 478 9.38 7.51 48.99
CA PRO A 478 9.18 6.17 49.48
C PRO A 478 9.71 5.18 48.43
N ARG A 479 10.74 4.42 48.80
CA ARG A 479 11.14 3.24 48.05
C ARG A 479 9.90 2.37 47.86
N GLY A 480 9.33 2.40 46.66
CA GLY A 480 8.26 1.50 46.28
C GLY A 480 8.71 0.06 46.53
N ARG A 481 8.23 -0.54 47.59
CA ARG A 481 8.36 -1.98 47.77
C ARG A 481 7.69 -2.66 46.58
N ASN A 482 8.47 -3.38 45.82
CA ASN A 482 7.99 -4.42 44.91
C ASN A 482 7.10 -5.36 45.72
N GLY A 483 5.82 -5.26 45.50
CA GLY A 483 4.81 -6.11 46.09
C GLY A 483 3.57 -6.09 45.21
N LEU A 484 3.67 -6.63 44.00
CA LEU A 484 2.51 -7.06 43.24
C LEU A 484 1.86 -8.25 43.98
N ARG A 485 1.08 -7.94 45.02
CA ARG A 485 0.09 -8.88 45.51
C ARG A 485 -1.11 -8.83 44.58
N HIS A 486 -1.37 -9.96 43.96
CA HIS A 486 -2.63 -10.25 43.27
C HIS A 486 -3.81 -9.97 44.23
N GLY A 487 -4.41 -8.81 44.11
CA GLY A 487 -5.70 -8.48 44.71
C GLY A 487 -6.80 -8.83 43.69
N ARG A 488 -7.36 -10.02 43.79
CA ARG A 488 -8.66 -10.33 43.20
C ARG A 488 -9.69 -9.40 43.82
N ALA A 489 -10.21 -8.44 43.09
CA ALA A 489 -11.44 -7.75 43.44
C ALA A 489 -12.62 -8.65 43.09
N PRO A 490 -13.64 -8.78 43.99
CA PRO A 490 -14.79 -9.61 43.73
C PRO A 490 -15.72 -8.95 42.71
N VAL A 491 -16.01 -9.69 41.64
CA VAL A 491 -17.08 -9.40 40.72
C VAL A 491 -18.41 -9.45 41.48
N LYS A 492 -19.01 -8.30 41.74
CA LYS A 492 -20.41 -8.22 42.18
C LYS A 492 -21.32 -8.61 41.03
N GLN A 493 -22.00 -9.72 41.22
CA GLN A 493 -23.14 -10.18 40.46
C GLN A 493 -24.18 -9.08 40.28
N LEU A 494 -24.44 -8.72 39.03
CA LEU A 494 -25.72 -8.14 38.61
C LEU A 494 -26.56 -9.27 37.99
N GLN A 495 -27.43 -9.83 38.84
CA GLN A 495 -28.47 -10.77 38.42
C GLN A 495 -29.72 -10.01 37.96
N ARG A 496 -30.19 -10.43 36.77
CA ARG A 496 -31.57 -10.63 36.33
C ARG A 496 -32.48 -9.47 36.02
N ARG A 497 -32.85 -9.46 34.74
CA ARG A 497 -34.20 -9.66 34.17
C ARG A 497 -34.01 -9.65 32.63
N GLY A 498 -34.21 -10.62 31.83
CA GLY A 498 -35.32 -11.57 31.70
C GLY A 498 -36.03 -11.30 30.37
N ALA A 499 -35.73 -12.08 29.34
CA ALA A 499 -36.74 -12.49 28.36
C ALA A 499 -36.13 -13.45 27.33
N ALA A 500 -36.85 -14.52 27.12
CA ALA A 500 -36.52 -15.66 26.31
C ALA A 500 -36.44 -15.38 24.81
N GLY A 501 -35.62 -16.18 24.12
CA GLY A 501 -35.54 -16.22 22.67
C GLY A 501 -34.51 -17.23 22.21
N SER A 502 -34.89 -18.51 22.18
CA SER A 502 -34.10 -19.57 21.55
C SER A 502 -33.81 -19.26 20.08
N ALA A 503 -32.58 -19.42 19.67
CA ALA A 503 -32.23 -19.78 18.30
C ALA A 503 -30.96 -20.61 18.30
N THR A 504 -31.13 -21.89 18.14
CA THR A 504 -30.17 -22.91 17.77
C THR A 504 -29.51 -22.52 16.46
N LEU A 505 -28.17 -22.46 16.44
CA LEU A 505 -27.42 -22.41 15.21
C LEU A 505 -26.55 -23.66 15.10
N LEU A 506 -26.97 -24.51 14.19
CA LEU A 506 -26.20 -25.60 13.61
C LEU A 506 -25.45 -25.06 12.37
N LEU A 507 -24.14 -25.34 12.27
CA LEU A 507 -23.22 -25.36 11.13
C LEU A 507 -22.85 -24.02 10.50
#